data_f5ff3b11f647dd9fa423232fce44d3f7
#
_entry.id   f5ff3b11f647dd9fa423232fce44d3f7
#
_cell.length_a   1.000
_cell.length_b   1.000
_cell.length_c   1.000
_cell.angle_alpha   90.00
_cell.angle_beta   90.00
_cell.angle_gamma   90.00
#
_symmetry.space_group_name_H-M   'P 1'
#
loop_
_entity.id
_entity.type
_entity.pdbx_description
1 polymer ?
#
loop_
_entity_poly.entity_id
_entity_poly.type
_entity_poly.pdbx_seq_one_letter_code
_entity_poly.pdbx_strand_id
1 'polypeptide(L)'
;SASAFASASASSTALPSPWDPLSVFRDLSKPMGAINVARMAQFVTRYESFDEELAGVPKFHYGSHYSSAGVVLHYLLRMEPFTTWSVDLQGGRFDCPDRLFFSIREAWHSCTHSMSDVKELIPEFYYNYHFLTNYNECNFGVRQPSTKGGIGSAVDDVELPPWANGNPYKFVRIMRNALESDYVSSML
;
A
#
# COMPACT_ATOMS: atom_id res chain seq x y z
N SER A 1 2.94 -31.86 -52.35
CA SER A 1 1.86 -31.88 -51.36
C SER A 1 2.46 -31.78 -49.95
N ALA A 2 2.54 -30.57 -49.44
CA ALA A 2 2.96 -30.33 -48.06
C ALA A 2 1.70 -30.03 -47.22
N SER A 3 1.42 -30.94 -46.28
CA SER A 3 0.34 -30.77 -45.28
C SER A 3 0.84 -29.89 -44.15
N ALA A 4 0.24 -28.73 -43.99
CA ALA A 4 0.48 -27.87 -42.85
C ALA A 4 -0.35 -28.35 -41.66
N PHE A 5 0.33 -28.83 -40.62
CA PHE A 5 -0.30 -29.04 -39.30
C PHE A 5 -0.36 -27.69 -38.57
N ALA A 6 -1.55 -27.14 -38.50
CA ALA A 6 -1.85 -26.04 -37.61
C ALA A 6 -2.08 -26.62 -36.20
N SER A 7 -1.13 -26.42 -35.31
CA SER A 7 -1.31 -26.69 -33.88
C SER A 7 -2.11 -25.54 -33.27
N ALA A 8 -3.40 -25.77 -33.02
CA ALA A 8 -4.19 -24.90 -32.18
C ALA A 8 -3.74 -25.05 -30.72
N SER A 9 -3.06 -24.05 -30.19
CA SER A 9 -2.81 -23.94 -28.77
C SER A 9 -4.14 -23.64 -28.06
N ALA A 10 -4.72 -24.66 -27.43
CA ALA A 10 -5.84 -24.48 -26.53
C ALA A 10 -5.35 -23.64 -25.32
N SER A 11 -5.76 -22.39 -25.23
CA SER A 11 -5.59 -21.60 -24.02
C SER A 11 -6.49 -22.22 -22.94
N SER A 12 -5.87 -22.95 -22.04
CA SER A 12 -6.53 -23.46 -20.82
C SER A 12 -6.92 -22.28 -19.96
N THR A 13 -8.19 -21.90 -19.97
CA THR A 13 -8.81 -21.00 -19.01
C THR A 13 -9.10 -21.76 -17.71
N ALA A 14 -8.10 -22.41 -17.14
CA ALA A 14 -8.20 -22.92 -15.79
C ALA A 14 -8.28 -21.74 -14.81
N LEU A 15 -9.32 -21.71 -13.98
CA LEU A 15 -9.38 -20.75 -12.86
C LEU A 15 -8.10 -20.88 -12.04
N PRO A 16 -7.45 -19.75 -11.66
CA PRO A 16 -6.23 -19.81 -10.89
C PRO A 16 -6.49 -20.60 -9.61
N SER A 17 -5.62 -21.55 -9.32
CA SER A 17 -5.66 -22.30 -8.06
C SER A 17 -5.58 -21.28 -6.90
N PRO A 18 -6.36 -21.46 -5.81
CA PRO A 18 -6.25 -20.59 -4.64
C PRO A 18 -4.85 -20.57 -4.02
N TRP A 19 -3.96 -21.43 -4.47
CA TRP A 19 -2.56 -21.54 -4.07
C TRP A 19 -1.57 -21.14 -5.18
N ASP A 20 -2.04 -20.52 -6.26
CA ASP A 20 -1.14 -19.96 -7.26
C ASP A 20 -0.39 -18.75 -6.65
N PRO A 21 0.94 -18.84 -6.50
CA PRO A 21 1.76 -17.75 -5.95
C PRO A 21 1.54 -16.41 -6.66
N LEU A 22 1.34 -16.42 -7.97
CA LEU A 22 1.11 -15.22 -8.77
C LEU A 22 -0.24 -14.55 -8.47
N SER A 23 -1.20 -15.29 -7.91
CA SER A 23 -2.50 -14.74 -7.49
C SER A 23 -2.52 -14.26 -6.04
N VAL A 24 -1.59 -14.75 -5.20
CA VAL A 24 -1.55 -14.47 -3.76
C VAL A 24 -0.56 -13.36 -3.42
N PHE A 25 0.58 -13.30 -4.11
CA PHE A 25 1.63 -12.33 -3.85
C PHE A 25 1.53 -11.12 -4.77
N ARG A 26 1.96 -9.97 -4.25
CA ARG A 26 2.11 -8.76 -5.05
C ARG A 26 3.11 -8.99 -6.19
N ASP A 27 2.78 -8.51 -7.37
CA ASP A 27 3.74 -8.39 -8.48
C ASP A 27 4.80 -7.34 -8.12
N LEU A 28 6.01 -7.79 -7.80
CA LEU A 28 7.12 -6.95 -7.38
C LEU A 28 7.81 -6.23 -8.55
N SER A 29 7.50 -6.61 -9.80
CA SER A 29 7.98 -5.90 -10.98
C SER A 29 7.31 -4.54 -11.18
N LYS A 30 6.23 -4.26 -10.41
CA LYS A 30 5.43 -3.04 -10.52
C LYS A 30 5.44 -2.24 -9.22
N PRO A 31 5.59 -0.91 -9.29
CA PRO A 31 5.33 -0.04 -8.14
C PRO A 31 3.83 -0.08 -7.77
N MET A 32 3.51 0.32 -6.54
CA MET A 32 2.12 0.33 -6.03
C MET A 32 1.16 1.07 -6.96
N GLY A 33 1.60 2.17 -7.56
CA GLY A 33 0.80 2.94 -8.51
C GLY A 33 0.40 2.18 -9.77
N ALA A 34 1.12 1.14 -10.15
CA ALA A 34 0.92 0.38 -11.39
C ALA A 34 0.25 -1.00 -11.19
N ILE A 35 0.00 -1.42 -9.96
CA ILE A 35 -0.61 -2.74 -9.68
C ILE A 35 -2.05 -2.81 -10.19
N ASN A 36 -2.85 -1.78 -9.96
CA ASN A 36 -4.22 -1.70 -10.44
C ASN A 36 -4.23 -1.21 -11.90
N VAL A 37 -4.57 -2.11 -12.82
CA VAL A 37 -4.53 -1.85 -14.27
C VAL A 37 -5.44 -0.68 -14.68
N ALA A 38 -6.65 -0.59 -14.12
CA ALA A 38 -7.58 0.49 -14.43
C ALA A 38 -7.05 1.85 -13.95
N ARG A 39 -6.45 1.89 -12.77
CA ARG A 39 -5.80 3.09 -12.23
C ARG A 39 -4.58 3.49 -13.06
N MET A 40 -3.76 2.51 -13.45
CA MET A 40 -2.60 2.77 -14.32
C MET A 40 -3.01 3.36 -15.66
N ALA A 41 -4.07 2.87 -16.28
CA ALA A 41 -4.61 3.44 -17.52
C ALA A 41 -4.99 4.92 -17.38
N GLN A 42 -5.55 5.32 -16.23
CA GLN A 42 -5.86 6.72 -15.93
C GLN A 42 -4.58 7.57 -15.78
N PHE A 43 -3.54 7.05 -15.14
CA PHE A 43 -2.25 7.75 -15.05
C PHE A 43 -1.60 7.93 -16.42
N VAL A 44 -1.64 6.91 -17.29
CA VAL A 44 -1.13 7.00 -18.67
C VAL A 44 -1.90 8.05 -19.46
N THR A 45 -3.23 7.99 -19.45
CA THR A 45 -4.08 8.97 -20.15
C THR A 45 -3.77 10.40 -19.68
N ARG A 46 -3.63 10.61 -18.36
CA ARG A 46 -3.26 11.92 -17.82
C ARG A 46 -1.87 12.36 -18.29
N TYR A 47 -0.89 11.46 -18.27
CA TYR A 47 0.48 11.74 -18.72
C TYR A 47 0.51 12.13 -20.20
N GLU A 48 -0.22 11.42 -21.06
CA GLU A 48 -0.27 11.69 -22.50
C GLU A 48 -0.99 13.02 -22.83
N SER A 49 -2.03 13.35 -22.05
CA SER A 49 -2.80 14.59 -22.24
C SER A 49 -2.21 15.81 -21.52
N PHE A 50 -1.07 15.65 -20.81
CA PHE A 50 -0.48 16.74 -20.04
C PHE A 50 0.22 17.75 -20.93
N ASP A 51 -0.21 19.01 -20.85
CA ASP A 51 0.36 20.12 -21.57
C ASP A 51 1.48 20.80 -20.75
N GLU A 52 2.73 20.53 -21.11
CA GLU A 52 3.92 21.05 -20.43
C GLU A 52 4.08 22.56 -20.61
N GLU A 53 3.67 23.10 -21.78
CA GLU A 53 3.80 24.54 -22.07
C GLU A 53 2.83 25.34 -21.18
N LEU A 54 1.58 24.85 -21.06
CA LEU A 54 0.57 25.51 -20.24
C LEU A 54 0.87 25.36 -18.74
N ALA A 55 1.37 24.20 -18.33
CA ALA A 55 1.65 23.90 -16.91
C ALA A 55 2.96 24.51 -16.41
N GLY A 56 3.92 24.80 -17.30
CA GLY A 56 5.24 25.30 -16.95
C GLY A 56 6.13 24.29 -16.22
N VAL A 57 5.77 23.01 -16.21
CA VAL A 57 6.52 21.91 -15.60
C VAL A 57 6.50 20.68 -16.50
N PRO A 58 7.55 19.84 -16.48
CA PRO A 58 7.58 18.58 -17.22
C PRO A 58 6.45 17.66 -16.80
N LYS A 59 5.94 16.88 -17.73
CA LYS A 59 4.90 15.89 -17.46
C LYS A 59 5.36 14.78 -16.52
N PHE A 60 4.47 14.27 -15.71
CA PHE A 60 4.72 13.24 -14.72
C PHE A 60 3.55 12.26 -14.59
N HIS A 61 3.84 10.99 -14.26
CA HIS A 61 2.81 9.95 -14.15
C HIS A 61 1.89 10.13 -12.96
N TYR A 62 2.45 10.32 -11.75
CA TYR A 62 1.68 10.34 -10.51
C TYR A 62 1.47 11.77 -10.02
N GLY A 63 0.26 12.08 -9.55
CA GLY A 63 -0.09 13.38 -8.98
C GLY A 63 0.48 13.64 -7.59
N SER A 64 1.12 12.64 -6.98
CA SER A 64 1.82 12.75 -5.69
C SER A 64 3.15 12.01 -5.74
N HIS A 65 4.08 12.38 -4.85
CA HIS A 65 5.34 11.66 -4.70
C HIS A 65 5.09 10.33 -3.98
N TYR A 66 5.53 9.22 -4.57
CA TYR A 66 5.51 7.91 -3.95
C TYR A 66 6.77 7.62 -3.10
N SER A 67 7.75 8.54 -3.11
CA SER A 67 8.93 8.52 -2.25
C SER A 67 9.10 9.89 -1.61
N SER A 68 8.69 10.01 -0.34
CA SER A 68 8.82 11.25 0.43
C SER A 68 8.94 10.94 1.92
N ALA A 69 9.50 11.89 2.69
CA ALA A 69 9.56 11.79 4.14
C ALA A 69 8.17 11.61 4.78
N GLY A 70 7.13 12.19 4.18
CA GLY A 70 5.75 12.05 4.64
C GLY A 70 5.24 10.62 4.64
N VAL A 71 5.70 9.75 3.73
CA VAL A 71 5.34 8.32 3.70
C VAL A 71 5.95 7.60 4.91
N VAL A 72 7.20 7.88 5.23
CA VAL A 72 7.89 7.30 6.39
C VAL A 72 7.20 7.73 7.68
N LEU A 73 6.93 9.02 7.83
CA LEU A 73 6.23 9.57 9.00
C LEU A 73 4.81 9.02 9.14
N HIS A 74 4.09 8.81 8.04
CA HIS A 74 2.76 8.20 8.05
C HIS A 74 2.77 6.80 8.67
N TYR A 75 3.73 5.95 8.30
CA TYR A 75 3.82 4.60 8.84
C TYR A 75 4.42 4.56 10.25
N LEU A 76 5.45 5.37 10.54
CA LEU A 76 6.22 5.30 11.79
C LEU A 76 5.70 6.24 12.89
N LEU A 77 4.54 6.83 12.73
CA LEU A 77 3.99 7.85 13.63
C LEU A 77 3.85 7.42 15.11
N ARG A 78 3.94 6.11 15.42
CA ARG A 78 3.88 5.54 16.78
C ARG A 78 5.26 5.41 17.44
N MET A 79 6.31 5.75 16.72
CA MET A 79 7.70 5.57 17.17
C MET A 79 8.45 6.91 17.21
N GLU A 80 9.12 7.20 18.31
CA GLU A 80 10.06 8.33 18.34
C GLU A 80 11.33 8.03 17.52
N PRO A 81 11.90 9.02 16.84
CA PRO A 81 11.52 10.45 16.80
C PRO A 81 10.43 10.79 15.76
N PHE A 82 9.91 9.81 15.07
CA PHE A 82 8.93 10.01 13.98
C PHE A 82 7.60 10.57 14.46
N THR A 83 7.18 10.24 15.70
CA THR A 83 6.01 10.82 16.35
C THR A 83 6.15 12.34 16.43
N THR A 84 7.25 12.81 17.02
CA THR A 84 7.56 14.25 17.12
C THR A 84 7.60 14.91 15.75
N TRP A 85 8.32 14.33 14.79
CA TRP A 85 8.41 14.89 13.43
C TRP A 85 7.07 14.88 12.67
N SER A 86 6.21 13.90 12.93
CA SER A 86 4.86 13.87 12.37
C SER A 86 4.00 15.03 12.90
N VAL A 87 4.11 15.32 14.19
CA VAL A 87 3.43 16.47 14.83
C VAL A 87 3.97 17.79 14.28
N ASP A 88 5.29 17.93 14.15
CA ASP A 88 5.92 19.14 13.61
C ASP A 88 5.50 19.39 12.16
N LEU A 89 5.47 18.35 11.32
CA LEU A 89 5.03 18.44 9.92
C LEU A 89 3.58 18.96 9.80
N GLN A 90 2.73 18.66 10.77
CA GLN A 90 1.33 19.05 10.80
C GLN A 90 1.07 20.33 11.62
N GLY A 91 2.11 21.09 11.96
CA GLY A 91 2.00 22.37 12.67
C GLY A 91 1.67 22.23 14.15
N GLY A 92 2.24 21.23 14.82
CA GLY A 92 2.15 21.06 16.28
C GLY A 92 1.03 20.15 16.78
N ARG A 93 0.44 19.33 15.91
CA ARG A 93 -0.60 18.35 16.25
C ARG A 93 -0.56 17.15 15.30
N PHE A 94 -1.20 16.05 15.66
CA PHE A 94 -1.44 14.96 14.72
C PHE A 94 -2.38 15.38 13.60
N ASP A 95 -2.27 14.73 12.45
CA ASP A 95 -3.22 14.87 11.36
C ASP A 95 -4.60 14.33 11.77
N CYS A 96 -5.61 14.56 10.91
CA CYS A 96 -6.96 14.02 11.08
C CYS A 96 -6.92 12.50 11.29
N PRO A 97 -7.59 11.95 12.32
CA PRO A 97 -7.56 10.52 12.65
C PRO A 97 -7.88 9.59 11.48
N ASP A 98 -8.78 10.00 10.58
CA ASP A 98 -9.17 9.22 9.40
C ASP A 98 -8.06 9.11 8.36
N ARG A 99 -7.04 9.95 8.41
CA ARG A 99 -5.89 9.95 7.51
C ARG A 99 -4.63 9.29 8.10
N LEU A 100 -4.67 8.98 9.40
CA LEU A 100 -3.55 8.30 10.06
C LEU A 100 -3.48 6.83 9.63
N PHE A 101 -2.30 6.25 9.80
CA PHE A 101 -2.11 4.81 9.60
C PHE A 101 -2.71 4.02 10.76
N PHE A 102 -3.88 3.44 10.56
CA PHE A 102 -4.63 2.71 11.59
C PHE A 102 -4.97 1.27 11.21
N SER A 103 -4.85 0.88 9.93
CA SER A 103 -5.19 -0.46 9.45
C SER A 103 -4.34 -0.84 8.25
N ILE A 104 -3.80 -2.05 8.26
CA ILE A 104 -3.07 -2.63 7.12
C ILE A 104 -3.99 -2.76 5.90
N ARG A 105 -5.23 -3.22 6.12
CA ARG A 105 -6.22 -3.42 5.07
C ARG A 105 -6.56 -2.10 4.36
N GLU A 106 -6.84 -1.06 5.15
CA GLU A 106 -7.21 0.25 4.62
C GLU A 106 -6.02 0.91 3.89
N ALA A 107 -4.81 0.78 4.44
CA ALA A 107 -3.60 1.26 3.78
C ALA A 107 -3.38 0.57 2.42
N TRP A 108 -3.53 -0.74 2.36
CA TRP A 108 -3.45 -1.52 1.12
C TRP A 108 -4.52 -1.08 0.10
N HIS A 109 -5.76 -0.95 0.56
CA HIS A 109 -6.85 -0.50 -0.31
C HIS A 109 -6.58 0.90 -0.87
N SER A 110 -6.15 1.82 -0.03
CA SER A 110 -5.81 3.18 -0.44
C SER A 110 -4.68 3.20 -1.47
N CYS A 111 -3.54 2.56 -1.19
CA CYS A 111 -2.39 2.53 -2.11
C CYS A 111 -2.69 1.85 -3.46
N THR A 112 -3.68 0.95 -3.52
CA THR A 112 -4.02 0.23 -4.75
C THR A 112 -5.19 0.82 -5.53
N HIS A 113 -6.02 1.67 -4.93
CA HIS A 113 -7.23 2.20 -5.56
C HIS A 113 -7.32 3.72 -5.62
N SER A 114 -6.80 4.44 -4.61
CA SER A 114 -6.85 5.90 -4.61
C SER A 114 -5.89 6.50 -5.64
N MET A 115 -6.37 7.46 -6.43
CA MET A 115 -5.55 8.18 -7.43
C MET A 115 -4.45 9.04 -6.79
N SER A 116 -4.64 9.47 -5.55
CA SER A 116 -3.68 10.31 -4.82
C SER A 116 -2.71 9.52 -3.95
N ASP A 117 -2.93 8.22 -3.75
CA ASP A 117 -2.13 7.40 -2.84
C ASP A 117 -1.36 6.32 -3.60
N VAL A 118 -0.07 6.55 -3.76
CA VAL A 118 0.88 5.63 -4.42
C VAL A 118 2.03 5.25 -3.47
N LYS A 119 1.77 5.29 -2.14
CA LYS A 119 2.78 4.96 -1.14
C LYS A 119 3.34 3.55 -1.33
N GLU A 120 4.65 3.44 -1.25
CA GLU A 120 5.36 2.15 -1.20
C GLU A 120 5.51 1.68 0.25
N LEU A 121 5.77 0.38 0.42
CA LEU A 121 6.15 -0.18 1.71
C LEU A 121 7.53 0.35 2.13
N ILE A 122 7.65 0.63 3.41
CA ILE A 122 8.95 0.94 4.03
C ILE A 122 9.61 -0.34 4.55
N PRO A 123 10.95 -0.36 4.71
CA PRO A 123 11.65 -1.57 5.14
C PRO A 123 11.18 -2.15 6.48
N GLU A 124 10.64 -1.32 7.36
CA GLU A 124 10.15 -1.70 8.69
C GLU A 124 9.06 -2.77 8.63
N PHE A 125 8.28 -2.85 7.57
CA PHE A 125 7.31 -3.92 7.36
C PHE A 125 7.93 -5.33 7.40
N TYR A 126 9.24 -5.45 7.25
CA TYR A 126 9.94 -6.73 7.14
C TYR A 126 10.85 -7.06 8.33
N TYR A 127 11.10 -6.11 9.25
CA TYR A 127 11.99 -6.37 10.39
C TYR A 127 11.58 -5.72 11.70
N ASN A 128 10.73 -4.69 11.69
CA ASN A 128 10.37 -3.94 12.89
C ASN A 128 8.85 -3.99 13.12
N TYR A 129 8.40 -4.59 14.21
CA TYR A 129 6.98 -4.68 14.54
C TYR A 129 6.49 -3.53 15.45
N HIS A 130 7.40 -2.74 16.04
CA HIS A 130 7.05 -1.71 17.02
C HIS A 130 6.17 -0.59 16.43
N PHE A 131 6.30 -0.29 15.15
CA PHE A 131 5.49 0.76 14.50
C PHE A 131 4.00 0.41 14.39
N LEU A 132 3.64 -0.83 14.68
CA LEU A 132 2.25 -1.32 14.64
C LEU A 132 1.53 -1.18 15.97
N THR A 133 2.25 -0.83 17.05
CA THR A 133 1.71 -0.76 18.42
C THR A 133 1.95 0.61 19.02
N ASN A 134 0.93 1.16 19.68
CA ASN A 134 0.98 2.47 20.32
C ASN A 134 1.61 2.39 21.73
N TYR A 135 2.87 1.97 21.83
CA TYR A 135 3.57 1.84 23.12
C TYR A 135 3.73 3.16 23.90
N ASN A 136 3.68 4.29 23.18
CA ASN A 136 3.85 5.61 23.78
C ASN A 136 2.52 6.21 24.26
N GLU A 137 1.42 5.47 24.17
CA GLU A 137 0.07 5.89 24.59
C GLU A 137 -0.33 7.25 23.98
N CYS A 138 0.09 7.51 22.74
CA CYS A 138 -0.24 8.73 22.02
C CYS A 138 -1.76 8.80 21.76
N ASN A 139 -2.35 9.98 22.01
CA ASN A 139 -3.73 10.21 21.66
C ASN A 139 -3.84 10.66 20.19
N PHE A 140 -4.16 9.72 19.31
CA PHE A 140 -4.34 9.97 17.87
C PHE A 140 -5.74 10.47 17.50
N GLY A 141 -6.66 10.53 18.49
CA GLY A 141 -8.05 10.96 18.29
C GLY A 141 -9.00 9.85 17.86
N VAL A 142 -10.18 10.24 17.43
CA VAL A 142 -11.30 9.35 17.10
C VAL A 142 -11.67 9.55 15.64
N ARG A 143 -11.70 8.47 14.89
CA ARG A 143 -12.14 8.44 13.48
C ARG A 143 -13.62 8.71 13.35
N GLN A 144 -14.02 9.25 12.22
CA GLN A 144 -15.44 9.42 11.88
C GLN A 144 -16.13 8.04 11.79
N PRO A 145 -17.38 7.92 12.22
CA PRO A 145 -18.13 6.68 12.07
C PRO A 145 -18.38 6.38 10.59
N SER A 146 -18.24 5.11 10.22
CA SER A 146 -18.47 4.64 8.84
C SER A 146 -19.93 4.80 8.39
N THR A 147 -20.86 4.89 9.35
CA THR A 147 -22.30 5.10 9.09
C THR A 147 -22.79 6.33 9.81
N LYS A 148 -23.70 7.07 9.18
CA LYS A 148 -24.32 8.27 9.77
C LYS A 148 -25.02 7.91 11.10
N GLY A 149 -24.61 8.54 12.19
CA GLY A 149 -25.13 8.26 13.54
C GLY A 149 -24.44 7.11 14.29
N GLY A 150 -23.40 6.52 13.70
CA GLY A 150 -22.55 5.54 14.39
C GLY A 150 -21.61 6.17 15.41
N ILE A 151 -20.89 5.33 16.16
CA ILE A 151 -19.83 5.75 17.08
C ILE A 151 -18.51 5.65 16.34
N GLY A 152 -17.70 6.70 16.39
CA GLY A 152 -16.33 6.68 15.85
C GLY A 152 -15.43 5.74 16.66
N SER A 153 -14.38 5.22 16.03
CA SER A 153 -13.37 4.37 16.68
C SER A 153 -12.11 5.18 16.99
N ALA A 154 -11.59 5.03 18.21
CA ALA A 154 -10.29 5.60 18.56
C ALA A 154 -9.19 4.99 17.69
N VAL A 155 -8.21 5.81 17.30
CA VAL A 155 -6.99 5.32 16.66
C VAL A 155 -6.01 4.98 17.78
N ASP A 156 -5.57 3.71 17.78
CA ASP A 156 -4.62 3.17 18.74
C ASP A 156 -3.60 2.28 18.01
N ASP A 157 -3.50 1.00 18.35
CA ASP A 157 -2.71 0.02 17.59
C ASP A 157 -3.20 -0.09 16.14
N VAL A 158 -2.31 -0.54 15.26
CA VAL A 158 -2.69 -0.79 13.87
C VAL A 158 -3.50 -2.08 13.75
N GLU A 159 -4.68 -1.99 13.15
CA GLU A 159 -5.49 -3.16 12.81
C GLU A 159 -4.75 -4.06 11.84
N LEU A 160 -4.50 -5.30 12.26
CA LEU A 160 -3.75 -6.30 11.50
C LEU A 160 -4.69 -7.23 10.71
N PRO A 161 -4.19 -7.81 9.59
CA PRO A 161 -4.95 -8.82 8.87
C PRO A 161 -5.24 -10.06 9.75
N PRO A 162 -6.35 -10.79 9.49
CA PRO A 162 -6.75 -11.96 10.30
C PRO A 162 -5.67 -13.03 10.46
N TRP A 163 -4.84 -13.24 9.43
CA TRP A 163 -3.76 -14.22 9.48
C TRP A 163 -2.63 -13.89 10.48
N ALA A 164 -2.51 -12.64 10.89
CA ALA A 164 -1.59 -12.22 11.95
C ALA A 164 -2.12 -12.52 13.37
N ASN A 165 -3.43 -12.76 13.53
CA ASN A 165 -4.11 -13.02 14.81
C ASN A 165 -3.84 -11.93 15.85
N GLY A 166 -3.87 -10.65 15.45
CA GLY A 166 -3.59 -9.52 16.34
C GLY A 166 -2.16 -9.44 16.87
N ASN A 167 -1.22 -10.19 16.30
CA ASN A 167 0.16 -10.24 16.78
C ASN A 167 1.10 -9.51 15.77
N PRO A 168 1.65 -8.32 16.13
CA PRO A 168 2.54 -7.53 15.28
C PRO A 168 3.82 -8.27 14.89
N TYR A 169 4.43 -9.02 15.81
CA TYR A 169 5.61 -9.83 15.51
C TYR A 169 5.31 -10.92 14.47
N LYS A 170 4.16 -11.60 14.61
CA LYS A 170 3.74 -12.61 13.63
C LYS A 170 3.50 -11.98 12.26
N PHE A 171 2.91 -10.78 12.21
CA PHE A 171 2.72 -10.03 10.97
C PHE A 171 4.05 -9.81 10.26
N VAL A 172 5.02 -9.17 10.91
CA VAL A 172 6.33 -8.85 10.34
C VAL A 172 7.09 -10.12 9.93
N ARG A 173 7.04 -11.18 10.76
CA ARG A 173 7.67 -12.47 10.43
C ARG A 173 7.11 -13.09 9.16
N ILE A 174 5.78 -13.06 8.97
CA ILE A 174 5.15 -13.60 7.77
C ILE A 174 5.53 -12.74 6.54
N MET A 175 5.52 -11.41 6.67
CA MET A 175 5.96 -10.50 5.60
C MET A 175 7.40 -10.79 5.18
N ARG A 176 8.30 -10.96 6.15
CA ARG A 176 9.70 -11.31 5.89
C ARG A 176 9.84 -12.67 5.22
N ASN A 177 9.16 -13.70 5.73
CA ASN A 177 9.20 -15.04 5.14
C ASN A 177 8.68 -15.04 3.69
N ALA A 178 7.67 -14.25 3.38
CA ALA A 178 7.17 -14.08 2.02
C ALA A 178 8.24 -13.44 1.11
N LEU A 179 8.91 -12.40 1.57
CA LEU A 179 9.99 -11.73 0.84
C LEU A 179 11.22 -12.64 0.64
N GLU A 180 11.51 -13.54 1.57
CA GLU A 180 12.63 -14.47 1.53
C GLU A 180 12.28 -15.84 0.89
N SER A 181 11.04 -15.99 0.39
CA SER A 181 10.56 -17.24 -0.21
C SER A 181 11.06 -17.42 -1.65
N ASP A 182 11.05 -18.67 -2.13
CA ASP A 182 11.39 -19.01 -3.52
C ASP A 182 10.46 -18.36 -4.56
N TYR A 183 9.29 -17.89 -4.13
CA TYR A 183 8.31 -17.22 -4.99
C TYR A 183 8.74 -15.82 -5.41
N VAL A 184 9.64 -15.17 -4.68
CA VAL A 184 10.12 -13.81 -5.01
C VAL A 184 10.76 -13.75 -6.39
N SER A 185 11.56 -14.74 -6.76
CA SER A 185 12.18 -14.81 -8.09
C SER A 185 11.18 -14.97 -9.23
N SER A 186 9.98 -15.49 -8.96
CA SER A 186 8.90 -15.58 -9.94
C SER A 186 8.04 -14.31 -10.00
N MET A 187 8.16 -13.43 -8.98
CA MET A 187 7.47 -12.15 -8.89
C MET A 187 8.27 -10.99 -9.49
N LEU A 188 9.57 -11.16 -9.68
CA LEU A 188 10.49 -10.23 -10.33
C LEU A 188 10.62 -10.52 -11.83
#